data_3698a455e8061b2a757f15bb01e0a214
#
_entry.id   3698a455e8061b2a757f15bb01e0a214
#
_cell.length_a   1.000
_cell.length_b   1.000
_cell.length_c   1.000
_cell.angle_alpha   90.00
_cell.angle_beta   90.00
_cell.angle_gamma   90.00
#
_symmetry.space_group_name_H-M   'P 1'
#
loop_
_entity.id
_entity.type
_entity.pdbx_description
1 polymer ?
#
loop_
_entity_poly.entity_id
_entity_poly.type
_entity_poly.pdbx_seq_one_letter_code
_entity_poly.pdbx_strand_id
1 'polypeptide(L)' 'MAALMAEQTHCLFVSKPTGYELLDREGEPPAVGSIVELDGEGRWVVNRISQSPLPQDRRPCAYLLPTTS' A
#
# COMPACT_ATOMS: atom_id res chain seq x y z
N MET A 1 -2.69 26.35 10.97
CA MET A 1 -2.45 25.74 10.58
C MET A 1 -1.94 24.50 10.71
N ALA A 2 -2.13 23.85 11.56
CA ALA A 2 -1.68 22.58 11.80
C ALA A 2 -2.04 21.62 10.78
N ALA A 3 -2.90 21.98 9.99
CA ALA A 3 -3.31 21.07 9.00
C ALA A 3 -2.19 20.54 8.20
N LEU A 4 -1.14 21.23 8.19
CA LEU A 4 -0.10 20.77 7.43
C LEU A 4 0.40 19.49 7.81
N MET A 5 0.23 19.15 9.03
CA MET A 5 0.82 18.00 9.45
C MET A 5 0.02 16.88 9.16
N ALA A 6 -1.12 16.99 8.77
CA ALA A 6 -1.97 15.86 8.66
C ALA A 6 -1.74 15.02 7.46
N GLU A 7 -0.87 15.41 6.60
CA GLU A 7 -0.75 14.65 5.45
C GLU A 7 0.07 13.47 5.65
N GLN A 8 -0.53 12.35 5.87
CA GLN A 8 0.16 11.08 5.89
C GLN A 8 -0.08 10.41 4.57
N THR A 9 0.95 9.79 4.05
CA THR A 9 0.81 9.01 2.83
C THR A 9 1.49 7.68 3.02
N HIS A 10 1.11 6.73 2.22
CA HIS A 10 1.73 5.42 2.24
C HIS A 10 1.73 4.88 0.82
N CYS A 11 2.44 3.81 0.58
CA CYS A 11 2.41 3.19 -0.71
C CYS A 11 1.88 1.78 -0.61
N LEU A 12 1.36 1.30 -1.72
CA LEU A 12 0.91 -0.07 -1.82
C LEU A 12 1.82 -0.77 -2.80
N PHE A 13 2.37 -1.89 -2.38
CA PHE A 13 3.24 -2.68 -3.24
C PHE A 13 2.40 -3.83 -3.76
N VAL A 14 2.12 -3.82 -5.03
CA VAL A 14 1.23 -4.78 -5.66
C VAL A 14 2.07 -5.70 -6.51
N SER A 15 2.04 -6.98 -6.20
CA SER A 15 2.82 -7.95 -6.95
C SER A 15 1.92 -8.60 -7.99
N LYS A 16 2.28 -8.45 -9.24
CA LYS A 16 1.51 -8.98 -10.34
C LYS A 16 2.35 -9.95 -11.13
N PRO A 17 1.74 -10.82 -11.91
CA PRO A 17 2.53 -11.73 -12.73
C PRO A 17 3.49 -11.03 -13.67
N THR A 18 3.14 -9.82 -14.08
CA THR A 18 3.99 -9.09 -15.01
C THR A 18 4.99 -8.19 -14.31
N GLY A 19 5.00 -8.17 -12.99
CA GLY A 19 5.95 -7.35 -12.26
C GLY A 19 5.30 -6.68 -11.07
N TYR A 20 5.97 -5.66 -10.54
CA TYR A 20 5.49 -4.98 -9.36
C TYR A 20 4.97 -3.61 -9.72
N GLU A 21 4.06 -3.12 -8.92
CA GLU A 21 3.57 -1.77 -9.11
C GLU A 21 3.48 -1.11 -7.74
N LEU A 22 3.90 0.15 -7.67
CA LEU A 22 3.78 0.91 -6.45
C LEU A 22 2.74 1.99 -6.65
N LEU A 23 1.79 2.05 -5.74
CA LEU A 23 0.72 3.02 -5.82
C LEU A 23 0.79 3.92 -4.60
N ASP A 24 0.59 5.21 -4.81
CA ASP A 24 0.57 6.17 -3.73
C ASP A 24 -0.83 6.33 -3.22
N ARG A 25 -0.97 6.37 -1.90
CA ARG A 25 -2.28 6.55 -1.28
C ARG A 25 -2.16 7.52 -0.13
N GLU A 26 -3.22 8.22 0.14
CA GLU A 26 -3.24 9.14 1.25
C GLU A 26 -3.79 8.46 2.48
N GLY A 27 -3.37 8.94 3.62
CA GLY A 27 -3.85 8.44 4.89
C GLY A 27 -2.96 7.37 5.45
N GLU A 28 -3.45 6.73 6.50
CA GLU A 28 -2.69 5.70 7.15
C GLU A 28 -2.74 4.41 6.36
N PRO A 29 -1.69 3.62 6.40
CA PRO A 29 -1.73 2.35 5.69
C PRO A 29 -2.75 1.42 6.31
N PRO A 30 -3.34 0.53 5.54
CA PRO A 30 -4.29 -0.42 6.08
C PRO A 30 -3.60 -1.44 6.98
N ALA A 31 -4.35 -2.01 7.88
CA ALA A 31 -3.79 -2.99 8.80
C ALA A 31 -3.52 -4.32 8.09
N VAL A 32 -2.57 -5.06 8.62
CA VAL A 32 -2.27 -6.38 8.08
C VAL A 32 -3.52 -7.24 8.19
N GLY A 33 -3.81 -7.94 7.12
CA GLY A 33 -5.01 -8.77 7.04
C GLY A 33 -6.22 -8.08 6.46
N SER A 34 -6.13 -6.77 6.26
CA SER A 34 -7.26 -6.04 5.68
C SER A 34 -7.35 -6.31 4.20
N ILE A 35 -8.55 -6.12 3.67
CA ILE A 35 -8.78 -6.28 2.25
C ILE A 35 -8.76 -4.90 1.62
N VAL A 36 -8.04 -4.77 0.53
CA VAL A 36 -7.93 -3.54 -0.22
C VAL A 36 -8.47 -3.81 -1.62
N GLU A 37 -9.38 -2.97 -2.06
CA GLU A 37 -9.89 -3.10 -3.41
C GLU A 37 -9.19 -2.11 -4.30
N LEU A 38 -8.68 -2.58 -5.42
CA LEU A 38 -8.01 -1.74 -6.39
C LEU A 38 -8.84 -1.70 -7.65
N ASP A 39 -9.03 -0.50 -8.18
CA ASP A 39 -9.83 -0.34 -9.37
C ASP A 39 -9.26 -1.18 -10.51
N GLY A 40 -10.07 -2.04 -11.05
CA GLY A 40 -9.62 -2.87 -12.16
C GLY A 40 -8.70 -3.99 -11.80
N GLU A 41 -8.29 -4.08 -10.55
CA GLU A 41 -7.35 -5.11 -10.15
C GLU A 41 -7.94 -6.11 -9.17
N GLY A 42 -9.14 -5.85 -8.68
CA GLY A 42 -9.77 -6.79 -7.76
C GLY A 42 -9.39 -6.55 -6.32
N ARG A 43 -9.50 -7.59 -5.54
CA ARG A 43 -9.28 -7.50 -4.10
C ARG A 43 -7.94 -8.07 -3.73
N TRP A 44 -7.29 -7.39 -2.80
CA TRP A 44 -5.97 -7.78 -2.35
C TRP A 44 -5.97 -7.78 -0.84
N VAL A 45 -5.09 -8.57 -0.25
CA VAL A 45 -4.99 -8.61 1.20
C VAL A 45 -3.63 -8.07 1.59
N VAL A 46 -3.59 -7.32 2.68
CA VAL A 46 -2.36 -6.75 3.18
C VAL A 46 -1.60 -7.87 3.88
N ASN A 47 -0.47 -8.24 3.32
CA ASN A 47 0.35 -9.30 3.86
C ASN A 47 1.26 -8.80 4.96
N ARG A 48 1.80 -7.62 4.79
CA ARG A 48 2.63 -7.02 5.82
C ARG A 48 2.81 -5.55 5.53
N ILE A 49 3.23 -4.82 6.54
CA ILE A 49 3.56 -3.41 6.41
C ILE A 49 5.05 -3.29 6.68
N SER A 50 5.75 -2.62 5.81
CA SER A 50 7.18 -2.45 5.95
C SER A 50 7.56 -1.12 5.34
N GLN A 51 8.82 -0.79 5.36
CA GLN A 51 9.28 0.44 4.78
C GLN A 51 9.23 0.33 3.27
N SER A 52 9.05 1.45 2.61
CA SER A 52 9.01 1.47 1.15
C SER A 52 10.30 0.87 0.60
N PRO A 53 10.23 0.15 -0.50
CA PRO A 53 11.42 -0.40 -1.11
C PRO A 53 12.26 0.64 -1.84
N LEU A 54 11.71 1.84 -2.03
CA LEU A 54 12.45 2.85 -2.74
C LEU A 54 13.50 3.49 -1.82
N PRO A 55 14.67 3.78 -2.34
CA PRO A 55 15.69 4.43 -1.53
C PRO A 55 15.22 5.82 -1.12
N GLN A 56 15.51 6.21 0.09
CA GLN A 56 15.18 7.53 0.58
C GLN A 56 13.68 7.75 0.77
N ASP A 57 12.88 6.73 0.62
CA ASP A 57 11.45 6.84 0.85
C ASP A 57 11.15 6.19 2.19
N ARG A 58 10.75 7.00 3.17
CA ARG A 58 10.50 6.50 4.50
C ARG A 58 9.05 6.20 4.78
N ARG A 59 8.20 6.31 3.79
CA ARG A 59 6.80 6.05 4.00
C ARG A 59 6.58 4.56 4.26
N PRO A 60 5.57 4.22 5.05
CA PRO A 60 5.22 2.82 5.20
C PRO A 60 4.65 2.29 3.89
N CYS A 61 4.87 1.04 3.64
CA CYS A 61 4.37 0.41 2.43
C CYS A 61 3.62 -0.84 2.80
N ALA A 62 2.41 -0.96 2.30
CA ALA A 62 1.61 -2.16 2.53
C ALA A 62 1.86 -3.10 1.38
N TYR A 63 2.36 -4.28 1.70
CA TYR A 63 2.67 -5.27 0.68
C TYR A 63 1.43 -6.14 0.49
N LEU A 64 0.89 -6.12 -0.69
CA LEU A 64 -0.39 -6.76 -0.99
C LEU A 64 -0.19 -8.04 -1.77
N LEU A 65 -1.05 -9.00 -1.47
CA LEU A 65 -1.11 -10.23 -2.23
C LEU A 65 -2.52 -10.37 -2.75
N PRO A 66 -2.68 -11.01 -3.91
CA PRO A 66 -4.03 -11.21 -4.42
C PRO A 66 -4.78 -12.17 -3.51
N THR A 67 -6.06 -11.89 -3.32
CA THR A 67 -6.86 -12.84 -2.57
C THR A 67 -7.23 -13.97 -3.51
N THR A 68 -7.17 -15.17 -2.95
CA THR A 68 -7.62 -16.29 -3.75
C THR A 68 -8.98 -16.66 -3.27
N SER A 69 -9.85 -16.90 -4.12
CA SER A 69 -11.19 -17.24 -3.67
C SER A 69 -11.56 -18.60 -4.14
#